data_50f9a004ea00d498d15992fae49c6df1
#
_entry.id   50f9a004ea00d498d15992fae49c6df1
#
_cell.length_a   1.000
_cell.length_b   1.000
_cell.length_c   1.000
_cell.angle_alpha   90.00
_cell.angle_beta   90.00
_cell.angle_gamma   90.00
#
_symmetry.space_group_name_H-M   'P 1'
#
loop_
_entity.id
_entity.type
_entity.pdbx_description
1 polymer ?
#
loop_
_entity_poly.entity_id
_entity_poly.type
_entity_poly.pdbx_seq_one_letter_code
_entity_poly.pdbx_strand_id
1 'polypeptide(L)'
;MSRENSQSVLEVATLCVKPAQQHAFEAAFREAQAIISSMPGYQSHELRRCIERDNEYVLLVRWDSLEAHEVGFRKSPQYQRWRELLHHFYDPFPTVLHYELVAGAQHR
;
A
#
# COMPACT_ATOMS: atom_id res chain seq x y z
N MET A 1 12.27 25.59 7.38
CA MET A 1 11.47 24.92 6.42
C MET A 1 11.89 23.48 6.27
N SER A 2 10.94 22.63 6.30
CA SER A 2 11.21 21.21 6.26
C SER A 2 11.36 20.72 4.83
N ARG A 3 12.41 19.97 4.57
CA ARG A 3 12.63 19.34 3.28
C ARG A 3 12.12 17.92 3.28
N GLU A 4 11.91 17.36 4.46
CA GLU A 4 11.51 15.97 4.54
C GLU A 4 10.17 15.73 3.88
N ASN A 5 9.24 16.66 4.07
CA ASN A 5 7.88 16.48 3.54
C ASN A 5 7.86 16.48 2.02
N SER A 6 8.76 17.25 1.40
CA SER A 6 8.77 17.33 -0.06
C SER A 6 9.31 16.05 -0.68
N GLN A 7 9.92 15.18 0.13
CA GLN A 7 10.47 13.93 -0.38
C GLN A 7 9.60 12.74 -0.14
N SER A 8 8.56 12.87 0.70
CA SER A 8 7.70 11.74 0.94
C SER A 8 6.83 11.48 -0.28
N VAL A 9 6.52 10.23 -0.47
CA VAL A 9 5.69 9.82 -1.60
C VAL A 9 4.51 9.01 -1.10
N LEU A 10 3.43 9.06 -1.86
CA LEU A 10 2.24 8.27 -1.61
C LEU A 10 2.18 7.16 -2.66
N GLU A 11 2.27 5.94 -2.20
CA GLU A 11 2.02 4.78 -3.06
C GLU A 11 0.53 4.54 -3.12
N VAL A 12 0.00 4.34 -4.33
CA VAL A 12 -1.42 4.04 -4.56
C VAL A 12 -1.51 2.77 -5.38
N ALA A 13 -2.10 1.74 -4.81
CA ALA A 13 -2.32 0.47 -5.51
C ALA A 13 -3.81 0.19 -5.55
N THR A 14 -4.35 0.03 -6.76
CA THR A 14 -5.74 -0.38 -6.92
C THR A 14 -5.79 -1.89 -6.99
N LEU A 15 -6.53 -2.50 -6.08
CA LEU A 15 -6.55 -3.94 -5.90
C LEU A 15 -7.93 -4.47 -6.27
N CYS A 16 -7.98 -5.38 -7.25
CA CYS A 16 -9.21 -6.05 -7.60
C CYS A 16 -9.12 -7.46 -7.03
N VAL A 17 -9.90 -7.72 -5.99
CA VAL A 17 -9.90 -9.00 -5.31
C VAL A 17 -10.87 -9.94 -6.00
N LYS A 18 -10.47 -11.19 -6.15
CA LYS A 18 -11.29 -12.20 -6.80
C LYS A 18 -12.66 -12.30 -6.12
N PRO A 19 -13.74 -12.56 -6.87
CA PRO A 19 -15.08 -12.60 -6.30
C PRO A 19 -15.18 -13.56 -5.13
N ALA A 20 -15.93 -13.16 -4.12
CA ALA A 20 -16.19 -13.94 -2.92
C ALA A 20 -14.96 -14.16 -2.04
N GLN A 21 -13.84 -13.49 -2.33
CA GLN A 21 -12.62 -13.63 -1.55
C GLN A 21 -12.37 -12.42 -0.65
N GLN A 22 -13.30 -11.48 -0.57
CA GLN A 22 -13.08 -10.25 0.17
C GLN A 22 -12.74 -10.50 1.64
N HIS A 23 -13.48 -11.39 2.27
CA HIS A 23 -13.26 -11.68 3.69
C HIS A 23 -11.88 -12.28 3.94
N ALA A 24 -11.51 -13.25 3.10
CA ALA A 24 -10.21 -13.90 3.23
C ALA A 24 -9.08 -12.90 2.96
N PHE A 25 -9.27 -12.03 1.97
CA PHE A 25 -8.29 -11.00 1.67
C PHE A 25 -8.10 -10.05 2.85
N GLU A 26 -9.20 -9.59 3.44
CA GLU A 26 -9.10 -8.64 4.54
C GLU A 26 -8.41 -9.26 5.75
N ALA A 27 -8.67 -10.54 6.01
CA ALA A 27 -7.99 -11.23 7.09
C ALA A 27 -6.49 -11.36 6.82
N ALA A 28 -6.14 -11.72 5.58
CA ALA A 28 -4.74 -11.82 5.19
C ALA A 28 -4.05 -10.45 5.27
N PHE A 29 -4.74 -9.39 4.88
CA PHE A 29 -4.17 -8.06 4.95
C PHE A 29 -3.89 -7.63 6.39
N ARG A 30 -4.78 -7.97 7.31
CA ARG A 30 -4.53 -7.65 8.72
C ARG A 30 -3.26 -8.29 9.22
N GLU A 31 -2.98 -9.51 8.77
CA GLU A 31 -1.72 -10.18 9.11
C GLU A 31 -0.54 -9.51 8.41
N ALA A 32 -0.70 -9.16 7.14
CA ALA A 32 0.38 -8.60 6.33
C ALA A 32 0.81 -7.20 6.78
N GLN A 33 -0.07 -6.48 7.46
CA GLN A 33 0.22 -5.12 7.90
C GLN A 33 1.50 -5.02 8.72
N ALA A 34 1.76 -6.01 9.56
CA ALA A 34 2.95 -5.98 10.41
C ALA A 34 4.23 -6.01 9.58
N ILE A 35 4.16 -6.61 8.41
CA ILE A 35 5.32 -6.69 7.53
C ILE A 35 5.67 -5.32 6.99
N ILE A 36 4.70 -4.67 6.33
CA ILE A 36 4.99 -3.39 5.68
C ILE A 36 5.31 -2.31 6.70
N SER A 37 4.64 -2.33 7.86
CA SER A 37 4.87 -1.30 8.86
C SER A 37 6.22 -1.43 9.54
N SER A 38 6.90 -2.56 9.39
CA SER A 38 8.23 -2.74 9.96
C SER A 38 9.34 -2.24 9.06
N MET A 39 9.02 -1.82 7.83
CA MET A 39 10.06 -1.47 6.86
C MET A 39 10.63 -0.09 7.09
N PRO A 40 11.96 0.06 6.90
CA PRO A 40 12.57 1.40 6.97
C PRO A 40 11.95 2.32 5.93
N GLY A 41 11.66 3.55 6.33
CA GLY A 41 11.07 4.54 5.44
C GLY A 41 9.56 4.48 5.36
N TYR A 42 8.94 3.51 5.99
CA TYR A 42 7.48 3.44 6.07
C TYR A 42 6.96 4.50 7.04
N GLN A 43 5.88 5.18 6.66
CA GLN A 43 5.25 6.18 7.54
C GLN A 43 3.87 5.74 8.01
N SER A 44 3.01 5.38 7.06
CA SER A 44 1.62 5.01 7.40
C SER A 44 0.99 4.30 6.22
N HIS A 45 -0.16 3.68 6.46
CA HIS A 45 -0.92 3.07 5.38
C HIS A 45 -2.40 3.05 5.72
N GLU A 46 -3.20 2.91 4.67
CA GLU A 46 -4.63 2.68 4.77
C GLU A 46 -5.03 1.71 3.68
N LEU A 47 -5.96 0.83 4.02
CA LEU A 47 -6.64 0.02 3.02
C LEU A 47 -8.09 0.42 3.04
N ARG A 48 -8.62 0.85 1.89
CA ARG A 48 -10.02 1.25 1.79
C ARG A 48 -10.73 0.42 0.75
N ARG A 49 -11.97 0.07 1.03
CA ARG A 49 -12.79 -0.66 0.07
C ARG A 49 -13.66 0.33 -0.68
N CYS A 50 -13.77 0.13 -1.99
CA CYS A 50 -14.62 0.95 -2.83
C CYS A 50 -16.08 0.73 -2.42
N ILE A 51 -16.82 1.83 -2.25
CA ILE A 51 -18.22 1.73 -1.85
C ILE A 51 -19.06 1.19 -2.99
N GLU A 52 -18.75 1.60 -4.22
CA GLU A 52 -19.54 1.22 -5.40
C GLU A 52 -19.20 -0.17 -5.92
N ARG A 53 -18.02 -0.71 -5.60
CA ARG A 53 -17.57 -2.03 -6.08
C ARG A 53 -16.96 -2.77 -4.92
N ASP A 54 -17.66 -3.75 -4.42
CA ASP A 54 -17.29 -4.37 -3.15
C ASP A 54 -16.05 -5.28 -3.24
N ASN A 55 -15.55 -5.55 -4.43
CA ASN A 55 -14.32 -6.33 -4.59
C ASN A 55 -13.13 -5.46 -4.97
N GLU A 56 -13.29 -4.15 -5.01
CA GLU A 56 -12.20 -3.24 -5.35
C GLU A 56 -11.73 -2.52 -4.09
N TYR A 57 -10.42 -2.49 -3.92
CA TYR A 57 -9.79 -1.81 -2.78
C TYR A 57 -8.72 -0.86 -3.30
N VAL A 58 -8.37 0.10 -2.48
CA VAL A 58 -7.20 0.92 -2.74
C VAL A 58 -6.30 0.86 -1.52
N LEU A 59 -5.03 0.59 -1.77
CA LEU A 59 -4.01 0.61 -0.73
C LEU A 59 -3.21 1.89 -0.88
N LEU A 60 -3.14 2.66 0.19
CA LEU A 60 -2.42 3.92 0.24
C LEU A 60 -1.30 3.77 1.25
N VAL A 61 -0.07 3.96 0.82
CA VAL A 61 1.08 3.84 1.72
C VAL A 61 1.95 5.08 1.59
N ARG A 62 2.31 5.68 2.71
CA ARG A 62 3.20 6.83 2.73
C ARG A 62 4.60 6.35 3.08
N TRP A 63 5.54 6.74 2.22
CA TRP A 63 6.95 6.36 2.36
C TRP A 63 7.80 7.62 2.44
N ASP A 64 8.95 7.53 3.10
CA ASP A 64 9.91 8.63 3.14
C ASP A 64 10.39 9.00 1.74
N SER A 65 10.47 8.01 0.85
CA SER A 65 10.99 8.23 -0.50
C SER A 65 10.49 7.13 -1.41
N LEU A 66 10.58 7.38 -2.71
CA LEU A 66 10.29 6.35 -3.72
C LEU A 66 11.19 5.14 -3.53
N GLU A 67 12.45 5.41 -3.23
CA GLU A 67 13.44 4.35 -3.08
C GLU A 67 13.12 3.43 -1.90
N ALA A 68 12.58 3.98 -0.82
CA ALA A 68 12.21 3.16 0.34
C ALA A 68 11.24 2.06 -0.07
N HIS A 69 10.31 2.37 -0.96
CA HIS A 69 9.36 1.38 -1.44
C HIS A 69 9.96 0.49 -2.51
N GLU A 70 10.49 1.09 -3.57
CA GLU A 70 10.86 0.31 -4.76
C GLU A 70 12.13 -0.52 -4.57
N VAL A 71 13.03 -0.04 -3.73
CA VAL A 71 14.26 -0.77 -3.46
C VAL A 71 14.20 -1.38 -2.07
N GLY A 72 13.91 -0.57 -1.07
CA GLY A 72 13.92 -1.04 0.31
C GLY A 72 12.95 -2.18 0.55
N PHE A 73 11.69 -1.98 0.21
CA PHE A 73 10.67 -2.98 0.48
C PHE A 73 10.63 -4.05 -0.60
N ARG A 74 10.47 -3.66 -1.86
CA ARG A 74 10.27 -4.65 -2.94
C ARG A 74 11.43 -5.62 -3.11
N LYS A 75 12.64 -5.21 -2.74
CA LYS A 75 13.81 -6.07 -2.86
C LYS A 75 14.21 -6.69 -1.54
N SER A 76 13.36 -6.57 -0.53
CA SER A 76 13.66 -7.13 0.79
C SER A 76 13.15 -8.57 0.90
N PRO A 77 13.74 -9.35 1.81
CA PRO A 77 13.20 -10.68 2.10
C PRO A 77 11.78 -10.64 2.63
N GLN A 78 11.43 -9.58 3.35
CA GLN A 78 10.10 -9.44 3.91
C GLN A 78 9.04 -9.34 2.82
N TYR A 79 9.39 -8.80 1.67
CA TYR A 79 8.45 -8.67 0.57
C TYR A 79 7.96 -10.03 0.08
N GLN A 80 8.78 -11.08 0.19
CA GLN A 80 8.35 -12.42 -0.23
C GLN A 80 7.14 -12.87 0.58
N ARG A 81 7.18 -12.64 1.89
CA ARG A 81 6.05 -13.01 2.75
C ARG A 81 4.82 -12.17 2.43
N TRP A 82 5.03 -10.88 2.16
CA TRP A 82 3.96 -9.97 1.75
C TRP A 82 3.27 -10.50 0.48
N ARG A 83 4.06 -10.90 -0.50
CA ARG A 83 3.52 -11.47 -1.74
C ARG A 83 2.74 -12.75 -1.48
N GLU A 84 3.29 -13.63 -0.68
CA GLU A 84 2.66 -14.91 -0.38
C GLU A 84 1.30 -14.72 0.26
N LEU A 85 1.17 -13.74 1.11
CA LEU A 85 -0.08 -13.49 1.81
C LEU A 85 -1.13 -12.86 0.90
N LEU A 86 -0.72 -12.04 -0.06
CA LEU A 86 -1.66 -11.13 -0.71
C LEU A 86 -1.83 -11.30 -2.22
N HIS A 87 -0.76 -11.64 -2.96
CA HIS A 87 -0.83 -11.50 -4.40
C HIS A 87 -1.79 -12.46 -5.09
N HIS A 88 -2.04 -13.60 -4.48
CA HIS A 88 -2.94 -14.58 -5.09
C HIS A 88 -4.42 -14.15 -5.07
N PHE A 89 -4.75 -13.09 -4.32
CA PHE A 89 -6.11 -12.59 -4.28
C PHE A 89 -6.47 -11.70 -5.46
N TYR A 90 -5.48 -11.21 -6.20
CA TYR A 90 -5.70 -10.14 -7.19
C TYR A 90 -5.97 -10.68 -8.58
N ASP A 91 -6.96 -10.07 -9.25
CA ASP A 91 -7.27 -10.35 -10.64
C ASP A 91 -8.06 -9.17 -11.21
N PRO A 92 -7.46 -8.37 -12.10
CA PRO A 92 -6.10 -8.47 -12.63
C PRO A 92 -5.07 -8.05 -11.60
N PHE A 93 -3.80 -8.28 -11.93
CA PHE A 93 -2.73 -7.85 -11.05
C PHE A 93 -2.72 -6.33 -10.95
N PRO A 94 -2.49 -5.77 -9.77
CA PRO A 94 -2.66 -4.32 -9.57
C PRO A 94 -1.60 -3.48 -10.25
N THR A 95 -2.01 -2.27 -10.62
CA THR A 95 -1.09 -1.22 -11.02
C THR A 95 -0.74 -0.42 -9.78
N VAL A 96 0.54 -0.15 -9.58
CA VAL A 96 1.02 0.62 -8.43
C VAL A 96 1.66 1.89 -8.96
N LEU A 97 1.17 3.02 -8.49
CA LEU A 97 1.69 4.33 -8.88
C LEU A 97 2.11 5.11 -7.65
N HIS A 98 2.95 6.10 -7.85
CA HIS A 98 3.47 6.91 -6.77
C HIS A 98 3.15 8.37 -7.04
N TYR A 99 2.81 9.09 -5.99
CA TYR A 99 2.39 10.48 -6.08
C TYR A 99 3.16 11.32 -5.08
N GLU A 100 3.48 12.53 -5.49
CA GLU A 100 4.08 13.50 -4.58
C GLU A 100 3.09 14.62 -4.35
N LEU A 101 3.22 15.28 -3.22
CA LEU A 101 2.30 16.35 -2.87
C LEU A 101 2.63 17.60 -3.68
N VAL A 102 1.61 18.16 -4.33
CA VAL A 102 1.74 19.43 -5.03
C VAL A 102 1.09 20.53 -4.22
N ALA A 103 -0.10 20.28 -3.68
CA ALA A 103 -0.82 21.25 -2.90
C ALA A 103 -1.78 20.54 -1.97
N GLY A 104 -2.04 21.13 -0.83
CA GLY A 104 -2.98 20.53 0.10
C GLY A 104 -2.98 21.26 1.42
N ALA A 105 -3.90 20.86 2.29
CA ALA A 105 -4.01 21.43 3.62
C ALA A 105 -4.48 20.34 4.58
N GLN A 106 -4.13 20.52 5.85
CA GLN A 106 -4.60 19.63 6.90
C GLN A 106 -5.65 20.32 7.73
N HIS A 107 -6.64 19.54 8.13
CA HIS A 107 -7.64 19.96 9.08
C HIS A 107 -7.39 19.35 10.43
N ARG A 108 -7.83 20.07 11.44
CA ARG A 108 -7.70 19.59 12.80
C ARG A 108 -9.04 19.44 13.43
#